data_6b4cf1699c28ac8c980863abb99af2da
#
_entry.id   6b4cf1699c28ac8c980863abb99af2da
#
_cell.length_a   1.000
_cell.length_b   1.000
_cell.length_c   1.000
_cell.angle_alpha   90.00
_cell.angle_beta   90.00
_cell.angle_gamma   90.00
#
_symmetry.space_group_name_H-M   'P 1'
#
loop_
_entity.id
_entity.type
_entity.pdbx_description
1 polymer ?
#
loop_
_entity_poly.entity_id
_entity_poly.type
_entity_poly.pdbx_seq_one_letter_code
_entity_poly.pdbx_strand_id
1 'polypeptide(L)'
;MMMLNYNYPLYRPPSESKSVIFQVTLGCSFNECSFCDMYRSKEYSERPWEQVKIEIDMMAKQEPESTKIFLADGDALNLSTDYMIEIVKYLYQKFPKLERVSCYAMPMNLLKKTPEELRKMYETGLNMLYLGIESGSDIILKKVTKGATSQTIIKACRKAIDAGYTLSCMVILGLGGKTYTKEHIKGTAEVISAVSPHYAAALTLIIEPGVKDEFMKKFGEPFIPISDSESLDELQDLVSKIDSKDEIIFRANHGSNAYMIKGTFPQDKDSMLEKISWMKQHPETVRPEGLRGF
;
A
#
# COMPACT_ATOMS: atom_id res chain seq x y z
N MET A 1 -1.06 27.27 -18.60
CA MET A 1 -1.14 26.39 -17.45
C MET A 1 0.24 25.73 -17.28
N MET A 2 1.01 26.10 -16.28
CA MET A 2 2.27 25.43 -16.00
C MET A 2 1.94 24.06 -15.39
N MET A 3 2.43 22.98 -15.98
CA MET A 3 2.27 21.63 -15.43
C MET A 3 3.49 21.28 -14.59
N LEU A 4 3.28 20.50 -13.53
CA LEU A 4 4.39 19.89 -12.80
C LEU A 4 5.18 18.98 -13.75
N ASN A 5 6.49 19.07 -13.69
CA ASN A 5 7.37 18.20 -14.48
C ASN A 5 7.61 16.89 -13.70
N TYR A 6 6.64 15.98 -13.76
CA TYR A 6 6.78 14.68 -13.11
C TYR A 6 7.83 13.80 -13.78
N ASN A 7 8.62 13.14 -12.97
CA ASN A 7 9.47 12.04 -13.38
C ASN A 7 8.62 10.76 -13.42
N TYR A 8 8.29 10.27 -14.60
CA TYR A 8 7.47 9.06 -14.78
C TYR A 8 8.32 7.78 -14.74
N PRO A 9 7.72 6.61 -14.37
CA PRO A 9 6.32 6.42 -14.00
C PRO A 9 5.97 7.01 -12.62
N LEU A 10 4.71 7.38 -12.42
CA LEU A 10 4.20 7.99 -11.19
C LEU A 10 3.00 7.20 -10.69
N TYR A 11 3.04 6.73 -9.47
CA TYR A 11 1.99 5.90 -8.87
C TYR A 11 1.41 6.53 -7.62
N ARG A 12 0.15 6.26 -7.39
CA ARG A 12 -0.57 6.60 -6.17
C ARG A 12 -1.64 5.56 -5.87
N PRO A 13 -2.07 5.40 -4.61
CA PRO A 13 -3.23 4.56 -4.30
C PRO A 13 -4.50 5.09 -4.99
N PRO A 14 -5.44 4.22 -5.44
CA PRO A 14 -6.69 4.66 -6.06
C PRO A 14 -7.51 5.63 -5.19
N SER A 15 -7.42 5.49 -3.86
CA SER A 15 -8.05 6.41 -2.89
C SER A 15 -7.49 7.84 -2.91
N GLU A 16 -6.32 8.03 -3.52
CA GLU A 16 -5.66 9.33 -3.72
C GLU A 16 -5.87 9.90 -5.14
N SER A 17 -6.83 9.36 -5.91
CA SER A 17 -7.10 9.79 -7.30
C SER A 17 -7.40 11.29 -7.45
N LYS A 18 -7.92 11.91 -6.39
CA LYS A 18 -8.24 13.35 -6.34
C LYS A 18 -7.21 14.19 -5.58
N SER A 19 -6.13 13.59 -5.11
CA SER A 19 -5.08 14.30 -4.38
C SER A 19 -4.12 14.97 -5.34
N VAL A 20 -3.67 16.17 -5.01
CA VAL A 20 -2.49 16.75 -5.66
C VAL A 20 -1.28 15.91 -5.28
N ILE A 21 -0.41 15.63 -6.25
CA ILE A 21 0.79 14.82 -6.02
C ILE A 21 2.02 15.74 -6.05
N PHE A 22 2.87 15.59 -5.04
CA PHE A 22 4.23 16.13 -5.08
C PHE A 22 5.23 14.99 -4.98
N GLN A 23 6.10 14.87 -5.97
CA GLN A 23 7.26 13.98 -5.87
C GLN A 23 8.30 14.64 -4.96
N VAL A 24 8.41 14.18 -3.73
CA VAL A 24 9.41 14.65 -2.76
C VAL A 24 10.64 13.75 -2.74
N THR A 25 10.49 12.53 -3.24
CA THR A 25 11.56 11.58 -3.58
C THR A 25 11.34 11.07 -5.00
N LEU A 26 12.36 10.47 -5.60
CA LEU A 26 12.25 9.69 -6.83
C LEU A 26 12.55 8.23 -6.52
N GLY A 27 11.80 7.31 -7.14
CA GLY A 27 12.01 5.88 -6.98
C GLY A 27 11.62 5.32 -5.60
N CYS A 28 12.21 4.18 -5.26
CA CYS A 28 12.04 3.49 -3.98
C CYS A 28 13.42 3.15 -3.41
N SER A 29 13.69 3.47 -2.13
CA SER A 29 15.01 3.27 -1.53
C SER A 29 15.38 1.80 -1.36
N PHE A 30 14.40 0.92 -1.25
CA PHE A 30 14.62 -0.52 -1.17
C PHE A 30 14.69 -1.17 -2.56
N ASN A 31 13.68 -0.94 -3.41
CA ASN A 31 13.56 -1.35 -4.82
C ASN A 31 13.96 -2.81 -5.17
N GLU A 32 13.91 -3.74 -4.20
CA GLU A 32 14.34 -5.14 -4.32
C GLU A 32 13.19 -6.15 -4.34
N CYS A 33 11.94 -5.69 -4.07
CA CYS A 33 10.78 -6.57 -4.05
C CYS A 33 10.56 -7.17 -5.45
N SER A 34 10.72 -8.49 -5.60
CA SER A 34 10.73 -9.14 -6.92
C SER A 34 9.39 -9.11 -7.67
N PHE A 35 8.30 -8.82 -6.98
CA PHE A 35 6.97 -8.68 -7.59
C PHE A 35 6.63 -7.25 -8.02
N CYS A 36 7.44 -6.26 -7.65
CA CYS A 36 7.13 -4.84 -7.85
C CYS A 36 7.96 -4.26 -9.01
N ASP A 37 7.28 -3.80 -10.06
CA ASP A 37 7.90 -3.14 -11.21
C ASP A 37 7.82 -1.60 -11.16
N MET A 38 7.08 -1.05 -10.19
CA MET A 38 6.69 0.37 -10.14
C MET A 38 7.86 1.35 -10.31
N TYR A 39 9.00 1.07 -9.70
CA TYR A 39 10.13 2.00 -9.66
C TYR A 39 11.46 1.41 -10.14
N ARG A 40 11.43 0.27 -10.87
CA ARG A 40 12.65 -0.40 -11.35
C ARG A 40 13.48 0.47 -12.28
N SER A 41 12.84 1.36 -13.03
CA SER A 41 13.49 2.29 -13.93
C SER A 41 14.07 3.55 -13.29
N LYS A 42 13.94 3.70 -11.95
CA LYS A 42 14.37 4.89 -11.21
C LYS A 42 15.42 4.56 -10.16
N GLU A 43 16.44 5.40 -10.08
CA GLU A 43 17.31 5.45 -8.91
C GLU A 43 16.65 6.26 -7.80
N TYR A 44 16.78 5.79 -6.56
CA TYR A 44 16.27 6.55 -5.42
C TYR A 44 17.05 7.83 -5.21
N SER A 45 16.34 8.94 -5.06
CA SER A 45 16.92 10.21 -4.65
C SER A 45 15.91 11.07 -3.92
N GLU A 46 16.40 11.89 -3.00
CA GLU A 46 15.62 12.92 -2.33
C GLU A 46 15.64 14.19 -3.17
N ARG A 47 14.49 14.82 -3.36
CA ARG A 47 14.42 16.05 -4.16
C ARG A 47 14.81 17.25 -3.31
N PRO A 48 15.61 18.19 -3.87
CA PRO A 48 16.02 19.40 -3.15
C PRO A 48 14.82 20.29 -2.79
N TRP A 49 14.86 20.86 -1.60
CA TRP A 49 13.83 21.75 -1.08
C TRP A 49 13.39 22.84 -2.06
N GLU A 50 14.35 23.53 -2.70
CA GLU A 50 14.05 24.63 -3.62
C GLU A 50 13.18 24.19 -4.80
N GLN A 51 13.36 22.98 -5.31
CA GLN A 51 12.53 22.43 -6.38
C GLN A 51 11.13 22.10 -5.87
N VAL A 52 11.02 21.39 -4.76
CA VAL A 52 9.74 21.02 -4.14
C VAL A 52 8.95 22.27 -3.78
N LYS A 53 9.59 23.29 -3.22
CA LYS A 53 8.98 24.57 -2.84
C LYS A 53 8.39 25.30 -4.03
N ILE A 54 9.12 25.38 -5.15
CA ILE A 54 8.65 26.03 -6.39
C ILE A 54 7.37 25.33 -6.90
N GLU A 55 7.37 24.01 -6.89
CA GLU A 55 6.21 23.21 -7.31
C GLU A 55 5.00 23.40 -6.39
N ILE A 56 5.23 23.47 -5.08
CA ILE A 56 4.17 23.76 -4.10
C ILE A 56 3.57 25.15 -4.35
N ASP A 57 4.42 26.18 -4.52
CA ASP A 57 3.98 27.55 -4.79
C ASP A 57 3.19 27.67 -6.11
N MET A 58 3.58 26.90 -7.11
CA MET A 58 2.90 26.86 -8.39
C MET A 58 1.51 26.19 -8.27
N MET A 59 1.45 25.02 -7.63
CA MET A 59 0.19 24.29 -7.50
C MET A 59 -0.80 24.97 -6.55
N ALA A 60 -0.31 25.63 -5.49
CA ALA A 60 -1.17 26.39 -4.60
C ALA A 60 -1.92 27.54 -5.31
N LYS A 61 -1.34 28.08 -6.39
CA LYS A 61 -2.04 29.08 -7.24
C LYS A 61 -3.05 28.45 -8.19
N GLN A 62 -2.81 27.21 -8.64
CA GLN A 62 -3.67 26.52 -9.61
C GLN A 62 -4.80 25.76 -8.93
N GLU A 63 -4.54 25.14 -7.79
CA GLU A 63 -5.43 24.25 -7.05
C GLU A 63 -5.58 24.69 -5.57
N PRO A 64 -5.91 25.97 -5.29
CA PRO A 64 -5.91 26.50 -3.90
C PRO A 64 -6.96 25.82 -3.01
N GLU A 65 -7.96 25.18 -3.61
CA GLU A 65 -9.05 24.48 -2.93
C GLU A 65 -8.75 23.02 -2.60
N SER A 66 -7.52 22.57 -2.89
CA SER A 66 -7.13 21.18 -2.67
C SER A 66 -7.16 20.82 -1.17
N THR A 67 -7.87 19.74 -0.85
CA THR A 67 -8.04 19.26 0.52
C THR A 67 -7.12 18.07 0.83
N LYS A 68 -6.50 17.47 -0.19
CA LYS A 68 -5.67 16.26 -0.04
C LYS A 68 -4.43 16.35 -0.90
N ILE A 69 -3.30 16.00 -0.29
CA ILE A 69 -2.00 15.95 -0.95
C ILE A 69 -1.35 14.59 -0.70
N PHE A 70 -0.80 14.02 -1.76
CA PHE A 70 -0.04 12.77 -1.71
C PHE A 70 1.43 13.05 -2.02
N LEU A 71 2.32 12.67 -1.10
CA LEU A 71 3.77 12.78 -1.27
C LEU A 71 4.32 11.49 -1.89
N ALA A 72 4.79 11.59 -3.12
CA ALA A 72 5.38 10.51 -3.92
C ALA A 72 6.93 10.65 -3.95
N ASP A 73 7.69 9.69 -4.45
CA ASP A 73 7.33 8.41 -5.04
C ASP A 73 7.17 7.31 -3.96
N GLY A 74 7.77 6.15 -4.23
CA GLY A 74 7.56 4.90 -3.49
C GLY A 74 8.09 4.87 -2.06
N ASP A 75 8.90 5.87 -1.65
CA ASP A 75 9.52 5.87 -0.32
C ASP A 75 9.72 7.29 0.26
N ALA A 76 8.70 8.12 0.20
CA ALA A 76 8.73 9.46 0.75
C ALA A 76 9.01 9.49 2.27
N LEU A 77 8.55 8.48 3.03
CA LEU A 77 8.79 8.43 4.47
C LEU A 77 10.26 8.15 4.84
N ASN A 78 11.12 7.82 3.89
CA ASN A 78 12.56 7.67 4.12
C ASN A 78 13.28 9.03 4.34
N LEU A 79 12.68 10.13 3.91
CA LEU A 79 13.20 11.48 4.18
C LEU A 79 13.50 11.68 5.68
N SER A 80 14.46 12.56 5.97
CA SER A 80 14.71 12.95 7.36
C SER A 80 13.46 13.55 7.99
N THR A 81 13.31 13.38 9.29
CA THR A 81 12.16 13.89 10.04
C THR A 81 12.00 15.39 9.88
N ASP A 82 13.09 16.15 9.97
CA ASP A 82 13.05 17.61 9.86
C ASP A 82 12.66 18.06 8.45
N TYR A 83 13.16 17.39 7.41
CA TYR A 83 12.80 17.73 6.04
C TYR A 83 11.34 17.39 5.72
N MET A 84 10.84 16.25 6.17
CA MET A 84 9.43 15.93 6.03
C MET A 84 8.53 16.96 6.74
N ILE A 85 8.91 17.39 7.94
CA ILE A 85 8.18 18.42 8.70
C ILE A 85 8.20 19.76 7.96
N GLU A 86 9.33 20.14 7.38
CA GLU A 86 9.45 21.38 6.58
C GLU A 86 8.47 21.37 5.40
N ILE A 87 8.45 20.28 4.63
CA ILE A 87 7.53 20.10 3.51
C ILE A 87 6.07 20.20 3.97
N VAL A 88 5.69 19.42 4.99
CA VAL A 88 4.29 19.34 5.44
C VAL A 88 3.82 20.69 6.01
N LYS A 89 4.63 21.37 6.81
CA LYS A 89 4.30 22.73 7.29
C LYS A 89 4.08 23.70 6.16
N TYR A 90 4.93 23.65 5.14
CA TYR A 90 4.80 24.55 3.99
C TYR A 90 3.53 24.25 3.19
N LEU A 91 3.16 22.98 3.03
CA LEU A 91 1.91 22.60 2.39
C LEU A 91 0.69 23.21 3.11
N TYR A 92 0.61 23.09 4.45
CA TYR A 92 -0.49 23.67 5.22
C TYR A 92 -0.51 25.21 5.19
N GLN A 93 0.64 25.86 5.01
CA GLN A 93 0.71 27.31 4.80
C GLN A 93 0.15 27.73 3.43
N LYS A 94 0.36 26.89 2.40
CA LYS A 94 0.01 27.23 1.01
C LYS A 94 -1.37 26.77 0.57
N PHE A 95 -1.91 25.73 1.20
CA PHE A 95 -3.23 25.17 0.91
C PHE A 95 -4.16 25.35 2.10
N PRO A 96 -4.91 26.43 2.18
CA PRO A 96 -5.69 26.79 3.37
C PRO A 96 -6.84 25.80 3.68
N LYS A 97 -7.23 24.96 2.70
CA LYS A 97 -8.27 23.93 2.88
C LYS A 97 -7.69 22.52 2.98
N LEU A 98 -6.37 22.40 3.17
CA LEU A 98 -5.73 21.11 3.28
C LEU A 98 -6.16 20.38 4.57
N GLU A 99 -6.73 19.20 4.39
CA GLU A 99 -7.22 18.34 5.46
C GLU A 99 -6.29 17.13 5.70
N ARG A 100 -5.60 16.68 4.63
CA ARG A 100 -4.81 15.45 4.69
C ARG A 100 -3.55 15.51 3.83
N VAL A 101 -2.44 15.14 4.44
CA VAL A 101 -1.20 14.76 3.73
C VAL A 101 -0.95 13.29 3.96
N SER A 102 -0.63 12.57 2.89
CA SER A 102 -0.39 11.13 2.90
C SER A 102 0.86 10.75 2.10
N CYS A 103 1.44 9.59 2.38
CA CYS A 103 2.54 9.04 1.60
C CYS A 103 2.59 7.50 1.69
N TYR A 104 3.41 6.88 0.83
CA TYR A 104 3.84 5.50 1.05
C TYR A 104 4.82 5.41 2.21
N ALA A 105 4.77 4.28 2.91
CA ALA A 105 5.67 3.93 4.00
C ALA A 105 6.12 2.48 3.89
N MET A 106 7.34 2.22 4.30
CA MET A 106 7.86 0.85 4.47
C MET A 106 8.07 0.53 5.96
N PRO A 107 8.00 -0.75 6.36
CA PRO A 107 8.28 -1.15 7.74
C PRO A 107 9.61 -0.61 8.25
N MET A 108 10.65 -0.61 7.42
CA MET A 108 11.99 -0.12 7.78
C MET A 108 12.00 1.38 8.12
N ASN A 109 11.25 2.21 7.38
CA ASN A 109 11.17 3.66 7.67
C ASN A 109 10.58 3.90 9.06
N LEU A 110 9.48 3.21 9.36
CA LEU A 110 8.79 3.32 10.64
C LEU A 110 9.65 2.83 11.80
N LEU A 111 10.43 1.76 11.60
CA LEU A 111 11.31 1.22 12.65
C LEU A 111 12.54 2.09 12.89
N LYS A 112 13.08 2.75 11.87
CA LYS A 112 14.24 3.65 12.00
C LYS A 112 13.92 4.94 12.77
N LYS A 113 12.73 5.50 12.59
CA LYS A 113 12.31 6.73 13.28
C LYS A 113 11.92 6.43 14.72
N THR A 114 12.19 7.34 15.65
CA THR A 114 11.73 7.19 17.04
C THR A 114 10.22 7.42 17.16
N PRO A 115 9.55 6.99 18.23
CA PRO A 115 8.15 7.30 18.47
C PRO A 115 7.87 8.81 18.51
N GLU A 116 8.80 9.59 19.05
CA GLU A 116 8.73 11.06 19.14
C GLU A 116 8.81 11.70 17.75
N GLU A 117 9.71 11.23 16.89
CA GLU A 117 9.81 11.69 15.50
C GLU A 117 8.52 11.40 14.72
N LEU A 118 7.98 10.19 14.83
CA LEU A 118 6.72 9.83 14.18
C LEU A 118 5.57 10.71 14.68
N ARG A 119 5.45 10.91 15.99
CA ARG A 119 4.42 11.77 16.56
C ARG A 119 4.55 13.22 16.09
N LYS A 120 5.77 13.75 16.07
CA LYS A 120 6.04 15.12 15.60
C LYS A 120 5.65 15.32 14.14
N MET A 121 5.93 14.36 13.26
CA MET A 121 5.48 14.42 11.86
C MET A 121 3.95 14.31 11.75
N TYR A 122 3.32 13.43 12.54
CA TYR A 122 1.87 13.32 12.60
C TYR A 122 1.20 14.63 13.05
N GLU A 123 1.66 15.23 14.13
CA GLU A 123 1.16 16.50 14.67
C GLU A 123 1.36 17.67 13.69
N THR A 124 2.34 17.56 12.78
CA THR A 124 2.57 18.54 11.71
C THR A 124 1.52 18.42 10.59
N GLY A 125 0.83 17.26 10.48
CA GLY A 125 -0.24 17.04 9.52
C GLY A 125 0.03 15.92 8.49
N LEU A 126 1.16 15.21 8.56
CA LEU A 126 1.33 13.95 7.84
C LEU A 126 0.53 12.87 8.58
N ASN A 127 -0.71 12.65 8.18
CA ASN A 127 -1.65 11.91 9.03
C ASN A 127 -2.12 10.58 8.43
N MET A 128 -1.74 10.23 7.20
CA MET A 128 -2.10 8.94 6.60
C MET A 128 -0.92 8.28 5.90
N LEU A 129 -0.73 6.99 6.16
CA LEU A 129 0.32 6.17 5.57
C LEU A 129 -0.27 4.98 4.81
N TYR A 130 0.32 4.69 3.65
CA TYR A 130 0.04 3.50 2.85
C TYR A 130 1.21 2.53 2.94
N LEU A 131 0.95 1.30 3.42
CA LEU A 131 1.99 0.32 3.68
C LEU A 131 1.62 -1.04 3.07
N GLY A 132 2.50 -1.56 2.22
CA GLY A 132 2.38 -2.92 1.70
C GLY A 132 2.83 -3.95 2.75
N ILE A 133 1.91 -4.75 3.27
CA ILE A 133 2.19 -5.98 4.03
C ILE A 133 2.59 -7.08 3.05
N GLU A 134 1.86 -7.18 1.95
CA GLU A 134 1.92 -8.13 0.85
C GLU A 134 1.59 -9.57 1.27
N SER A 135 2.27 -10.08 2.31
CA SER A 135 2.06 -11.38 2.94
C SER A 135 2.38 -11.32 4.42
N GLY A 136 1.77 -12.19 5.21
CA GLY A 136 2.17 -12.44 6.60
C GLY A 136 3.01 -13.71 6.78
N SER A 137 3.31 -14.42 5.70
CA SER A 137 4.18 -15.59 5.73
C SER A 137 5.64 -15.19 5.53
N ASP A 138 6.50 -15.48 6.52
CA ASP A 138 7.94 -15.18 6.43
C ASP A 138 8.63 -15.94 5.29
N ILE A 139 8.10 -17.13 4.93
CA ILE A 139 8.57 -17.89 3.77
C ILE A 139 8.36 -17.07 2.51
N ILE A 140 7.15 -16.55 2.31
CA ILE A 140 6.79 -15.76 1.13
C ILE A 140 7.53 -14.44 1.13
N LEU A 141 7.53 -13.71 2.25
CA LEU A 141 8.24 -12.43 2.38
C LEU A 141 9.73 -12.54 1.99
N LYS A 142 10.36 -13.66 2.37
CA LYS A 142 11.74 -13.97 1.97
C LYS A 142 11.86 -14.28 0.48
N LYS A 143 10.97 -15.13 -0.07
CA LYS A 143 10.97 -15.52 -1.49
C LYS A 143 10.78 -14.33 -2.43
N VAL A 144 9.94 -13.37 -2.04
CA VAL A 144 9.70 -12.16 -2.85
C VAL A 144 10.61 -10.99 -2.47
N THR A 145 11.56 -11.21 -1.59
CA THR A 145 12.53 -10.18 -1.14
C THR A 145 11.84 -8.92 -0.60
N LYS A 146 10.83 -9.09 0.29
CA LYS A 146 10.13 -7.93 0.87
C LYS A 146 11.01 -7.10 1.81
N GLY A 147 12.11 -7.65 2.31
CA GLY A 147 13.01 -6.96 3.25
C GLY A 147 12.44 -6.80 4.67
N ALA A 148 11.38 -7.53 4.99
CA ALA A 148 10.73 -7.49 6.31
C ALA A 148 10.19 -8.87 6.67
N THR A 149 10.07 -9.17 7.97
CA THR A 149 9.36 -10.34 8.51
C THR A 149 7.97 -9.93 8.99
N SER A 150 7.08 -10.91 9.18
CA SER A 150 5.75 -10.69 9.75
C SER A 150 5.80 -9.90 11.06
N GLN A 151 6.71 -10.25 11.96
CA GLN A 151 6.90 -9.58 13.24
C GLN A 151 7.39 -8.12 13.09
N THR A 152 8.31 -7.87 12.16
CA THR A 152 8.78 -6.50 11.91
C THR A 152 7.70 -5.63 11.27
N ILE A 153 6.85 -6.21 10.42
CA ILE A 153 5.67 -5.55 9.84
C ILE A 153 4.67 -5.18 10.95
N ILE A 154 4.30 -6.13 11.81
CA ILE A 154 3.40 -5.87 12.95
C ILE A 154 3.94 -4.75 13.83
N LYS A 155 5.21 -4.84 14.23
CA LYS A 155 5.86 -3.83 15.08
C LYS A 155 5.86 -2.44 14.44
N ALA A 156 6.17 -2.36 13.14
CA ALA A 156 6.19 -1.11 12.40
C ALA A 156 4.79 -0.49 12.29
N CYS A 157 3.79 -1.29 11.90
CA CYS A 157 2.42 -0.85 11.77
C CYS A 157 1.81 -0.38 13.10
N ARG A 158 2.01 -1.15 14.19
CA ARG A 158 1.55 -0.75 15.52
C ARG A 158 2.20 0.56 15.96
N LYS A 159 3.51 0.71 15.75
CA LYS A 159 4.23 1.95 16.07
C LYS A 159 3.66 3.17 15.33
N ALA A 160 3.24 3.01 14.07
CA ALA A 160 2.58 4.08 13.32
C ALA A 160 1.20 4.41 13.90
N ILE A 161 0.38 3.39 14.20
CA ILE A 161 -0.94 3.57 14.81
C ILE A 161 -0.82 4.24 16.19
N ASP A 162 0.11 3.80 17.02
CA ASP A 162 0.36 4.36 18.36
C ASP A 162 0.86 5.82 18.31
N ALA A 163 1.48 6.22 17.20
CA ALA A 163 1.86 7.62 16.95
C ALA A 163 0.69 8.48 16.41
N GLY A 164 -0.47 7.88 16.10
CA GLY A 164 -1.70 8.56 15.67
C GLY A 164 -2.04 8.43 14.20
N TYR A 165 -1.19 7.80 13.38
CA TYR A 165 -1.43 7.71 11.93
C TYR A 165 -2.65 6.87 11.57
N THR A 166 -3.44 7.36 10.63
CA THR A 166 -4.34 6.50 9.86
C THR A 166 -3.51 5.61 8.94
N LEU A 167 -3.66 4.29 9.09
CA LEU A 167 -2.87 3.31 8.34
C LEU A 167 -3.76 2.55 7.34
N SER A 168 -3.34 2.56 6.07
CA SER A 168 -3.92 1.75 4.99
C SER A 168 -2.92 0.68 4.58
N CYS A 169 -3.26 -0.58 4.79
CA CYS A 169 -2.40 -1.72 4.47
C CYS A 169 -2.87 -2.45 3.23
N MET A 170 -1.93 -2.93 2.41
CA MET A 170 -2.19 -3.75 1.23
C MET A 170 -1.61 -5.14 1.40
N VAL A 171 -2.33 -6.15 0.89
CA VAL A 171 -1.89 -7.55 0.77
C VAL A 171 -2.14 -8.04 -0.65
N ILE A 172 -1.41 -9.07 -1.10
CA ILE A 172 -1.47 -9.55 -2.47
C ILE A 172 -1.93 -11.01 -2.49
N LEU A 173 -3.16 -11.26 -2.91
CA LEU A 173 -3.68 -12.61 -3.16
C LEU A 173 -2.84 -13.28 -4.26
N GLY A 174 -2.59 -14.57 -4.11
CA GLY A 174 -1.83 -15.36 -5.07
C GLY A 174 -0.31 -15.24 -4.93
N LEU A 175 0.21 -14.39 -4.01
CA LEU A 175 1.66 -14.19 -3.86
C LEU A 175 2.40 -15.46 -3.43
N GLY A 176 1.72 -16.41 -2.80
CA GLY A 176 2.25 -17.72 -2.44
C GLY A 176 2.22 -18.77 -3.57
N GLY A 177 1.56 -18.46 -4.69
CA GLY A 177 1.24 -19.46 -5.70
C GLY A 177 0.45 -20.63 -5.11
N LYS A 178 0.26 -21.71 -5.88
CA LYS A 178 -0.46 -22.91 -5.40
C LYS A 178 0.22 -23.60 -4.24
N THR A 179 1.55 -23.55 -4.19
CA THR A 179 2.34 -24.29 -3.19
C THR A 179 2.17 -23.75 -1.78
N TYR A 180 2.11 -22.44 -1.61
CA TYR A 180 2.13 -21.77 -0.29
C TYR A 180 0.84 -21.00 0.04
N THR A 181 -0.25 -21.27 -0.68
CA THR A 181 -1.56 -20.61 -0.45
C THR A 181 -1.98 -20.63 1.03
N LYS A 182 -1.86 -21.78 1.71
CA LYS A 182 -2.31 -21.93 3.10
C LYS A 182 -1.47 -21.12 4.09
N GLU A 183 -0.14 -21.21 3.97
CA GLU A 183 0.79 -20.47 4.81
C GLU A 183 0.70 -18.97 4.57
N HIS A 184 0.54 -18.59 3.30
CA HIS A 184 0.35 -17.21 2.87
C HIS A 184 -0.87 -16.60 3.54
N ILE A 185 -2.03 -17.20 3.33
CA ILE A 185 -3.32 -16.64 3.80
C ILE A 185 -3.43 -16.68 5.32
N LYS A 186 -2.99 -17.78 5.96
CA LYS A 186 -2.99 -17.87 7.42
C LYS A 186 -2.14 -16.76 8.04
N GLY A 187 -0.88 -16.65 7.63
CA GLY A 187 0.03 -15.62 8.17
C GLY A 187 -0.47 -14.20 7.87
N THR A 188 -1.06 -13.97 6.68
CA THR A 188 -1.59 -12.67 6.29
C THR A 188 -2.78 -12.27 7.17
N ALA A 189 -3.69 -13.19 7.47
CA ALA A 189 -4.81 -12.95 8.39
C ALA A 189 -4.31 -12.65 9.80
N GLU A 190 -3.28 -13.39 10.29
CA GLU A 190 -2.65 -13.16 11.59
C GLU A 190 -2.02 -11.76 11.69
N VAL A 191 -1.31 -11.32 10.64
CA VAL A 191 -0.72 -9.97 10.60
C VAL A 191 -1.80 -8.89 10.58
N ILE A 192 -2.83 -9.01 9.72
CA ILE A 192 -3.94 -8.04 9.68
C ILE A 192 -4.64 -7.97 11.04
N SER A 193 -4.92 -9.11 11.67
CA SER A 193 -5.58 -9.17 12.99
C SER A 193 -4.73 -8.52 14.08
N ALA A 194 -3.42 -8.78 14.09
CA ALA A 194 -2.51 -8.21 15.08
C ALA A 194 -2.29 -6.69 14.90
N VAL A 195 -2.30 -6.22 13.65
CA VAL A 195 -2.15 -4.79 13.32
C VAL A 195 -3.45 -4.04 13.51
N SER A 196 -4.59 -4.61 13.12
CA SER A 196 -5.89 -3.94 13.02
C SER A 196 -5.76 -2.55 12.35
N PRO A 197 -5.34 -2.48 11.05
CA PRO A 197 -5.19 -1.21 10.38
C PRO A 197 -6.56 -0.57 10.11
N HIS A 198 -6.64 0.76 9.99
CA HIS A 198 -7.90 1.45 9.66
C HIS A 198 -8.46 1.01 8.31
N TYR A 199 -7.58 0.72 7.34
CA TYR A 199 -7.94 0.23 6.02
C TYR A 199 -7.09 -0.99 5.67
N ALA A 200 -7.72 -2.02 5.13
CA ALA A 200 -7.03 -3.17 4.55
C ALA A 200 -7.52 -3.40 3.12
N ALA A 201 -6.60 -3.51 2.18
CA ALA A 201 -6.91 -3.78 0.78
C ALA A 201 -6.25 -5.09 0.33
N ALA A 202 -7.02 -5.97 -0.30
CA ALA A 202 -6.50 -7.16 -0.97
C ALA A 202 -6.47 -6.92 -2.49
N LEU A 203 -5.27 -7.03 -3.08
CA LEU A 203 -5.02 -6.97 -4.51
C LEU A 203 -4.73 -8.39 -5.01
N THR A 204 -4.86 -8.64 -6.31
CA THR A 204 -4.42 -9.92 -6.91
C THR A 204 -3.07 -9.72 -7.58
N LEU A 205 -2.16 -10.69 -7.41
CA LEU A 205 -0.84 -10.68 -8.02
C LEU A 205 -0.93 -10.59 -9.54
N ILE A 206 -0.28 -9.58 -10.10
CA ILE A 206 0.07 -9.50 -11.51
C ILE A 206 1.60 -9.42 -11.56
N ILE A 207 2.22 -10.34 -12.28
CA ILE A 207 3.67 -10.33 -12.47
C ILE A 207 3.96 -9.64 -13.80
N GLU A 208 4.39 -8.38 -13.73
CA GLU A 208 4.73 -7.61 -14.90
C GLU A 208 5.93 -8.22 -15.65
N PRO A 209 5.95 -8.11 -16.98
CA PRO A 209 7.06 -8.67 -17.79
C PRO A 209 8.44 -8.21 -17.34
N GLY A 210 8.56 -6.94 -16.89
CA GLY A 210 9.83 -6.34 -16.48
C GLY A 210 10.48 -6.98 -15.24
N VAL A 211 9.69 -7.66 -14.38
CA VAL A 211 10.19 -8.31 -13.17
C VAL A 211 10.00 -9.83 -13.16
N LYS A 212 9.40 -10.40 -14.20
CA LYS A 212 9.01 -11.82 -14.23
C LYS A 212 10.21 -12.76 -14.00
N ASP A 213 11.29 -12.56 -14.70
CA ASP A 213 12.47 -13.43 -14.61
C ASP A 213 13.12 -13.31 -13.22
N GLU A 214 13.19 -12.10 -12.68
CA GLU A 214 13.71 -11.87 -11.33
C GLU A 214 12.80 -12.52 -10.28
N PHE A 215 11.47 -12.37 -10.42
CA PHE A 215 10.50 -13.00 -9.53
C PHE A 215 10.68 -14.51 -9.50
N MET A 216 10.72 -15.16 -10.67
CA MET A 216 10.89 -16.61 -10.78
C MET A 216 12.21 -17.07 -10.18
N LYS A 217 13.30 -16.35 -10.42
CA LYS A 217 14.62 -16.64 -9.87
C LYS A 217 14.64 -16.50 -8.35
N LYS A 218 14.12 -15.40 -7.79
CA LYS A 218 14.12 -15.14 -6.34
C LYS A 218 13.16 -16.06 -5.60
N PHE A 219 12.06 -16.47 -6.24
CA PHE A 219 11.12 -17.44 -5.65
C PHE A 219 11.81 -18.78 -5.38
N GLY A 220 12.81 -19.14 -6.19
CA GLY A 220 13.77 -20.21 -5.92
C GLY A 220 13.25 -21.63 -6.21
N GLU A 221 12.04 -21.77 -6.73
CA GLU A 221 11.40 -23.02 -7.16
C GLU A 221 10.29 -22.70 -8.17
N PRO A 222 9.72 -23.68 -8.89
CA PRO A 222 8.66 -23.42 -9.86
C PRO A 222 7.46 -22.75 -9.20
N PHE A 223 7.14 -21.53 -9.66
CA PHE A 223 5.96 -20.77 -9.23
C PHE A 223 4.76 -21.16 -10.11
N ILE A 224 3.73 -21.67 -9.49
CA ILE A 224 2.47 -22.00 -10.17
C ILE A 224 1.42 -20.96 -9.73
N PRO A 225 1.00 -20.05 -10.62
CA PRO A 225 -0.02 -19.06 -10.29
C PRO A 225 -1.34 -19.74 -9.89
N ILE A 226 -2.09 -19.11 -9.01
CA ILE A 226 -3.46 -19.51 -8.73
C ILE A 226 -4.40 -19.00 -9.83
N SER A 227 -5.51 -19.71 -10.03
CA SER A 227 -6.58 -19.27 -10.91
C SER A 227 -7.48 -18.23 -10.23
N ASP A 228 -8.40 -17.63 -11.00
CA ASP A 228 -9.40 -16.72 -10.46
C ASP A 228 -10.26 -17.38 -9.37
N SER A 229 -10.68 -18.63 -9.59
CA SER A 229 -11.44 -19.39 -8.59
C SER A 229 -10.63 -19.62 -7.32
N GLU A 230 -9.35 -20.00 -7.44
CA GLU A 230 -8.44 -20.18 -6.31
C GLU A 230 -8.14 -18.84 -5.59
N SER A 231 -8.12 -17.72 -6.32
CA SER A 231 -8.02 -16.37 -5.73
C SER A 231 -9.27 -16.04 -4.89
N LEU A 232 -10.45 -16.48 -5.32
CA LEU A 232 -11.69 -16.33 -4.53
C LEU A 232 -11.67 -17.22 -3.29
N ASP A 233 -11.07 -18.43 -3.37
CA ASP A 233 -10.84 -19.30 -2.23
C ASP A 233 -9.88 -18.66 -1.22
N GLU A 234 -8.76 -18.08 -1.67
CA GLU A 234 -7.85 -17.32 -0.81
C GLU A 234 -8.56 -16.14 -0.13
N LEU A 235 -9.39 -15.39 -0.88
CA LEU A 235 -10.13 -14.26 -0.35
C LEU A 235 -11.14 -14.71 0.73
N GLN A 236 -11.85 -15.84 0.50
CA GLN A 236 -12.74 -16.42 1.50
C GLN A 236 -11.99 -16.81 2.77
N ASP A 237 -10.89 -17.51 2.61
CA ASP A 237 -10.03 -17.96 3.71
C ASP A 237 -9.47 -16.75 4.50
N LEU A 238 -9.01 -15.72 3.80
CA LEU A 238 -8.51 -14.49 4.42
C LEU A 238 -9.60 -13.83 5.26
N VAL A 239 -10.77 -13.58 4.68
CA VAL A 239 -11.91 -12.95 5.38
C VAL A 239 -12.34 -13.79 6.58
N SER A 240 -12.40 -15.11 6.44
CA SER A 240 -12.81 -16.02 7.52
C SER A 240 -11.86 -16.03 8.71
N LYS A 241 -10.55 -15.83 8.45
CA LYS A 241 -9.49 -15.92 9.47
C LYS A 241 -9.11 -14.59 10.12
N ILE A 242 -9.49 -13.45 9.52
CA ILE A 242 -9.29 -12.14 10.18
C ILE A 242 -10.15 -12.06 11.44
N ASP A 243 -9.48 -11.81 12.57
CA ASP A 243 -10.07 -11.58 13.88
C ASP A 243 -9.55 -10.25 14.43
N SER A 244 -10.24 -9.16 14.09
CA SER A 244 -9.85 -7.81 14.48
C SER A 244 -10.62 -7.34 15.71
N LYS A 245 -9.91 -6.69 16.61
CA LYS A 245 -10.53 -6.03 17.77
C LYS A 245 -11.13 -4.66 17.42
N ASP A 246 -10.48 -3.99 16.47
CA ASP A 246 -10.88 -2.67 16.03
C ASP A 246 -11.54 -2.76 14.63
N GLU A 247 -12.24 -1.70 14.27
CA GLU A 247 -12.89 -1.61 12.97
C GLU A 247 -11.86 -1.52 11.85
N ILE A 248 -11.98 -2.40 10.83
CA ILE A 248 -11.15 -2.38 9.62
C ILE A 248 -12.02 -2.20 8.39
N ILE A 249 -11.87 -1.11 7.68
CA ILE A 249 -12.51 -0.93 6.38
C ILE A 249 -11.78 -1.78 5.34
N PHE A 250 -12.41 -2.89 4.93
CA PHE A 250 -11.82 -3.86 4.00
C PHE A 250 -12.28 -3.65 2.56
N ARG A 251 -11.34 -3.73 1.63
CA ARG A 251 -11.59 -3.60 0.18
C ARG A 251 -10.78 -4.63 -0.60
N ALA A 252 -11.47 -5.42 -1.43
CA ALA A 252 -10.89 -6.26 -2.46
C ALA A 252 -11.55 -5.91 -3.80
N ASN A 253 -11.41 -4.65 -4.22
CA ASN A 253 -12.04 -4.08 -5.41
C ASN A 253 -11.06 -3.32 -6.32
N HIS A 254 -9.77 -3.58 -6.15
CA HIS A 254 -8.72 -3.05 -7.03
C HIS A 254 -8.89 -3.56 -8.48
N GLY A 255 -8.32 -2.84 -9.45
CA GLY A 255 -8.34 -3.23 -10.86
C GLY A 255 -7.83 -4.64 -11.13
N SER A 256 -6.82 -5.11 -10.39
CA SER A 256 -6.25 -6.46 -10.51
C SER A 256 -7.19 -7.59 -10.08
N ASN A 257 -8.23 -7.31 -9.28
CA ASN A 257 -9.06 -8.37 -8.70
C ASN A 257 -10.09 -8.90 -9.71
N ALA A 258 -10.17 -10.23 -9.80
CA ALA A 258 -11.21 -10.92 -10.56
C ALA A 258 -12.59 -10.75 -9.93
N TYR A 259 -12.68 -10.68 -8.61
CA TYR A 259 -13.91 -10.53 -7.84
C TYR A 259 -13.83 -9.30 -6.93
N MET A 260 -14.96 -8.68 -6.67
CA MET A 260 -15.03 -7.45 -5.88
C MET A 260 -15.80 -7.68 -4.59
N ILE A 261 -15.09 -7.55 -3.46
CA ILE A 261 -15.63 -7.59 -2.11
C ILE A 261 -15.29 -6.30 -1.36
N LYS A 262 -16.23 -5.84 -0.56
CA LYS A 262 -16.06 -4.72 0.36
C LYS A 262 -16.88 -4.94 1.62
N GLY A 263 -16.41 -4.47 2.74
CA GLY A 263 -17.09 -4.52 4.02
C GLY A 263 -16.24 -3.89 5.10
N THR A 264 -16.70 -3.97 6.33
CA THR A 264 -16.04 -3.48 7.53
C THR A 264 -15.99 -4.59 8.57
N PHE A 265 -14.81 -4.94 9.07
CA PHE A 265 -14.66 -5.89 10.17
C PHE A 265 -14.89 -5.20 11.51
N PRO A 266 -15.43 -5.93 12.51
CA PRO A 266 -15.95 -7.30 12.39
C PRO A 266 -17.37 -7.38 11.84
N GLN A 267 -18.07 -6.24 11.69
CA GLN A 267 -19.53 -6.14 11.48
C GLN A 267 -20.01 -6.86 10.21
N ASP A 268 -19.29 -6.70 9.10
CA ASP A 268 -19.70 -7.21 7.78
C ASP A 268 -19.05 -8.56 7.42
N LYS A 269 -18.36 -9.22 8.38
CA LYS A 269 -17.62 -10.45 8.09
C LYS A 269 -18.50 -11.54 7.49
N ASP A 270 -19.63 -11.82 8.11
CA ASP A 270 -20.54 -12.87 7.66
C ASP A 270 -21.16 -12.53 6.31
N SER A 271 -21.59 -11.29 6.10
CA SER A 271 -22.14 -10.85 4.81
C SER A 271 -21.11 -10.89 3.68
N MET A 272 -19.83 -10.61 3.96
CA MET A 272 -18.76 -10.80 2.98
C MET A 272 -18.57 -12.27 2.63
N LEU A 273 -18.59 -13.18 3.61
CA LEU A 273 -18.46 -14.62 3.38
C LEU A 273 -19.66 -15.19 2.59
N GLU A 274 -20.87 -14.75 2.91
CA GLU A 274 -22.09 -15.12 2.13
C GLU A 274 -21.96 -14.67 0.67
N LYS A 275 -21.52 -13.42 0.45
CA LYS A 275 -21.31 -12.89 -0.89
C LYS A 275 -20.24 -13.66 -1.66
N ILE A 276 -19.12 -14.02 -1.02
CA ILE A 276 -18.08 -14.84 -1.64
C ILE A 276 -18.63 -16.23 -1.99
N SER A 277 -19.39 -16.85 -1.08
CA SER A 277 -20.03 -18.16 -1.32
C SER A 277 -21.00 -18.10 -2.50
N TRP A 278 -21.76 -17.02 -2.63
CA TRP A 278 -22.64 -16.79 -3.78
C TRP A 278 -21.82 -16.65 -5.07
N MET A 279 -20.73 -15.87 -5.07
CA MET A 279 -19.86 -15.69 -6.25
C MET A 279 -19.24 -17.00 -6.73
N LYS A 280 -18.91 -17.93 -5.82
CA LYS A 280 -18.42 -19.28 -6.20
C LYS A 280 -19.42 -20.09 -6.99
N GLN A 281 -20.71 -19.86 -6.77
CA GLN A 281 -21.80 -20.52 -7.49
C GLN A 281 -22.19 -19.77 -8.78
N HIS A 282 -21.64 -18.55 -8.99
CA HIS A 282 -21.95 -17.67 -10.11
C HIS A 282 -20.66 -17.21 -10.81
N PRO A 283 -19.98 -18.12 -11.54
CA PRO A 283 -18.70 -17.82 -12.19
C PRO A 283 -18.79 -16.71 -13.24
N GLU A 284 -19.99 -16.40 -13.73
CA GLU A 284 -20.26 -15.27 -14.63
C GLU A 284 -20.02 -13.90 -13.98
N THR A 285 -19.89 -13.84 -12.65
CA THR A 285 -19.60 -12.58 -11.92
C THR A 285 -18.14 -12.19 -11.94
N VAL A 286 -17.25 -13.04 -12.49
CA VAL A 286 -15.83 -12.75 -12.63
C VAL A 286 -15.62 -11.56 -13.57
N ARG A 287 -14.78 -10.61 -13.17
CA ARG A 287 -14.38 -9.53 -14.05
C ARG A 287 -13.50 -10.09 -15.17
N PRO A 288 -13.83 -9.88 -16.45
CA PRO A 288 -13.00 -10.32 -17.57
C PRO A 288 -11.56 -9.83 -17.46
N GLU A 289 -10.59 -10.65 -17.83
CA GLU A 289 -9.18 -10.35 -17.72
C GLU A 289 -8.80 -9.05 -18.45
N GLY A 290 -9.34 -8.81 -19.64
CA GLY A 290 -9.13 -7.59 -20.40
C GLY A 290 -9.68 -6.30 -19.78
N LEU A 291 -10.44 -6.39 -18.68
CA LEU A 291 -10.94 -5.26 -17.87
C LEU A 291 -10.19 -5.12 -16.53
N ARG A 292 -9.14 -5.90 -16.33
CA ARG A 292 -8.28 -5.82 -15.14
C ARG A 292 -7.01 -5.06 -15.49
N GLY A 293 -6.46 -4.34 -14.52
CA GLY A 293 -5.22 -3.59 -14.69
C GLY A 293 -4.89 -2.75 -13.46
N PHE A 294 -3.82 -2.02 -13.57
CA PHE A 294 -3.35 -1.06 -12.57
C PHE A 294 -3.81 0.35 -12.91
#